data_0dc72df7b7dc2fdfaa5e91f34e25a912
#
_entry.id   0dc72df7b7dc2fdfaa5e91f34e25a912
#
_cell.length_a   1.000
_cell.length_b   1.000
_cell.length_c   1.000
_cell.angle_alpha   90.00
_cell.angle_beta   90.00
_cell.angle_gamma   90.00
#
_symmetry.space_group_name_H-M   'P 1'
#
loop_
_entity.id
_entity.type
_entity.pdbx_description
1 polymer ?
#
loop_
_entity_poly.entity_id
_entity_poly.type
_entity_poly.pdbx_seq_one_letter_code
_entity_poly.pdbx_strand_id
1 'polypeptide(L)'
;MYSGIKSVQLLVALLKAHNVKDIIMSPGGSDIAIIHSIETDDFFNCYSVVDERSSVYFAIGIAQQKQAPVACVCTSGTAVSNYLPGMTEAFYQNVPVIAITADKEPYRLNQLMLQKIDQTGIFNSVTKKSVNLPVVKNGNDFWYCERLINEALVELDHHGKGPVHINIPIVESGAVYNCAELPEVRKIEIISRDKSIDVWASFIPKLASSKKILVIAGQNINFTDDDIKYVEKFAEKYNCVISVEHMSNLKCKGCISTYRVSEVSAPGIFTDLIPDLVISFGNNIASYKLKPLIKENKSAYTHWQIDEAGRIRDFSDRLTNVFECTPQYFFKYFAENAPEGAANNMDYYKLWATKNNEIEYPDFEFSNFYVAKKLSENIPQDSVLHLAILNSTRTMQFFDLAPNVKTYSNIGALGIDGCLSTFLGQAVSTENLAFLVVGDLSFFYDMNAAGIRHVGKNVRIVLVNNTGGSEFHFFMGKNKIPTINEHICAEHHKTAGGWIKSLGYDYFSASSKEEIDSIIPEFAKPSDKPMFLEVFTDMEKDAKLTNEFFHNNRIKFGGIKAKLIDKAKSVIKPEHIEKAKKFLKK
;
A
#
# COMPACT_ATOMS: atom_id res chain seq x y z
N MET A 1 -13.87 -32.78 13.08
CA MET A 1 -14.27 -32.67 14.52
C MET A 1 -13.61 -31.41 15.08
N TYR A 2 -14.40 -30.53 15.68
CA TYR A 2 -13.93 -29.28 16.27
C TYR A 2 -13.43 -29.48 17.71
N SER A 3 -12.69 -28.52 18.21
CA SER A 3 -12.23 -28.47 19.61
C SER A 3 -13.44 -28.42 20.59
N GLY A 4 -13.32 -29.07 21.75
CA GLY A 4 -14.28 -28.95 22.86
C GLY A 4 -14.32 -27.56 23.51
N ILE A 5 -13.39 -26.66 23.21
CA ILE A 5 -13.28 -25.33 23.81
C ILE A 5 -14.36 -24.40 23.22
N LYS A 6 -15.28 -23.95 24.07
CA LYS A 6 -16.45 -23.16 23.65
C LYS A 6 -16.12 -21.84 22.94
N SER A 7 -15.10 -21.12 23.42
CA SER A 7 -14.66 -19.88 22.76
C SER A 7 -14.10 -20.12 21.35
N VAL A 8 -13.43 -21.26 21.12
CA VAL A 8 -12.96 -21.67 19.79
C VAL A 8 -14.13 -22.02 18.88
N GLN A 9 -15.12 -22.77 19.38
CA GLN A 9 -16.32 -23.09 18.61
C GLN A 9 -17.09 -21.86 18.17
N LEU A 10 -17.27 -20.87 19.08
CA LEU A 10 -17.90 -19.59 18.79
C LEU A 10 -17.12 -18.79 17.74
N LEU A 11 -15.80 -18.73 17.89
CA LEU A 11 -14.93 -18.05 16.92
C LEU A 11 -15.10 -18.64 15.52
N VAL A 12 -14.98 -19.96 15.38
CA VAL A 12 -15.11 -20.65 14.09
C VAL A 12 -16.50 -20.44 13.49
N ALA A 13 -17.56 -20.59 14.30
CA ALA A 13 -18.94 -20.41 13.85
C ALA A 13 -19.20 -18.96 13.34
N LEU A 14 -18.69 -17.96 14.05
CA LEU A 14 -18.86 -16.55 13.67
C LEU A 14 -17.99 -16.13 12.48
N LEU A 15 -16.77 -16.66 12.33
CA LEU A 15 -15.99 -16.49 11.10
C LEU A 15 -16.76 -17.01 9.87
N LYS A 16 -17.42 -18.18 9.98
CA LYS A 16 -18.29 -18.70 8.92
C LYS A 16 -19.51 -17.80 8.68
N ALA A 17 -20.19 -17.38 9.72
CA ALA A 17 -21.38 -16.51 9.62
C ALA A 17 -21.06 -15.16 8.97
N HIS A 18 -19.86 -14.60 9.22
CA HIS A 18 -19.36 -13.37 8.60
C HIS A 18 -18.61 -13.60 7.27
N ASN A 19 -18.64 -14.83 6.75
CA ASN A 19 -18.02 -15.22 5.46
C ASN A 19 -16.50 -14.93 5.37
N VAL A 20 -15.77 -15.07 6.48
CA VAL A 20 -14.30 -15.00 6.53
C VAL A 20 -13.75 -16.36 6.13
N LYS A 21 -13.26 -16.49 4.91
CA LYS A 21 -12.85 -17.78 4.33
C LYS A 21 -11.36 -18.04 4.37
N ASP A 22 -10.55 -16.99 4.18
CA ASP A 22 -9.10 -17.13 4.04
C ASP A 22 -8.42 -16.97 5.40
N ILE A 23 -7.68 -17.99 5.82
CA ILE A 23 -7.06 -18.06 7.14
C ILE A 23 -5.57 -18.37 6.99
N ILE A 24 -4.71 -17.48 7.48
CA ILE A 24 -3.26 -17.71 7.54
C ILE A 24 -2.90 -18.22 8.92
N MET A 25 -2.11 -19.27 8.99
CA MET A 25 -1.75 -19.98 10.21
C MET A 25 -0.25 -19.92 10.45
N SER A 26 0.15 -19.34 11.59
CA SER A 26 1.52 -19.36 12.13
C SER A 26 1.52 -20.27 13.36
N PRO A 27 1.87 -21.57 13.21
CA PRO A 27 1.57 -22.58 14.23
C PRO A 27 2.42 -22.47 15.47
N GLY A 28 1.80 -22.73 16.64
CA GLY A 28 2.47 -22.85 17.93
C GLY A 28 1.63 -23.62 18.94
N GLY A 29 2.12 -23.77 20.17
CA GLY A 29 1.48 -24.65 21.15
C GLY A 29 0.12 -24.17 21.65
N SER A 30 -0.14 -22.86 21.72
CA SER A 30 -1.37 -22.32 22.28
C SER A 30 -2.52 -22.21 21.27
N ASP A 31 -2.24 -22.25 19.98
CA ASP A 31 -3.24 -22.07 18.90
C ASP A 31 -3.69 -23.38 18.23
N ILE A 32 -3.17 -24.52 18.64
CA ILE A 32 -3.49 -25.84 18.06
C ILE A 32 -5.01 -26.07 17.98
N ALA A 33 -5.74 -25.71 19.04
CA ALA A 33 -7.19 -25.91 19.10
C ALA A 33 -7.94 -25.07 18.05
N ILE A 34 -7.45 -23.88 17.77
CA ILE A 34 -8.00 -22.96 16.76
C ILE A 34 -7.67 -23.49 15.38
N ILE A 35 -6.39 -23.76 15.11
CA ILE A 35 -5.88 -24.21 13.81
C ILE A 35 -6.58 -25.50 13.40
N HIS A 36 -6.60 -26.52 14.27
CA HIS A 36 -7.24 -27.79 13.94
C HIS A 36 -8.74 -27.64 13.65
N SER A 37 -9.45 -26.83 14.42
CA SER A 37 -10.89 -26.63 14.20
C SER A 37 -11.19 -25.93 12.87
N ILE A 38 -10.27 -25.10 12.37
CA ILE A 38 -10.40 -24.39 11.09
C ILE A 38 -9.98 -25.31 9.93
N GLU A 39 -8.81 -25.96 10.02
CA GLU A 39 -8.27 -26.78 8.93
C GLU A 39 -9.09 -28.01 8.58
N THR A 40 -9.92 -28.50 9.53
CA THR A 40 -10.82 -29.64 9.32
C THR A 40 -12.19 -29.28 8.76
N ASP A 41 -12.42 -28.01 8.43
CA ASP A 41 -13.68 -27.48 7.88
C ASP A 41 -13.44 -26.96 6.45
N ASP A 42 -14.05 -27.64 5.47
CA ASP A 42 -13.92 -27.32 4.03
C ASP A 42 -14.42 -25.90 3.64
N PHE A 43 -15.04 -25.18 4.56
CA PHE A 43 -15.42 -23.78 4.35
C PHE A 43 -14.21 -22.86 4.22
N PHE A 44 -13.09 -23.18 4.88
CA PHE A 44 -11.92 -22.32 4.98
C PHE A 44 -10.82 -22.66 3.97
N ASN A 45 -10.23 -21.62 3.41
CA ASN A 45 -8.99 -21.71 2.65
C ASN A 45 -7.82 -21.47 3.61
N CYS A 46 -7.03 -22.50 3.88
CA CYS A 46 -5.98 -22.49 4.89
C CYS A 46 -4.60 -22.29 4.26
N TYR A 47 -3.85 -21.31 4.76
CA TYR A 47 -2.49 -21.01 4.34
C TYR A 47 -1.53 -21.12 5.53
N SER A 48 -0.41 -21.80 5.36
CA SER A 48 0.61 -21.94 6.42
C SER A 48 1.78 -21.00 6.14
N VAL A 49 1.99 -20.04 7.05
CA VAL A 49 3.10 -19.09 7.01
C VAL A 49 3.72 -19.03 8.40
N VAL A 50 4.91 -19.62 8.57
CA VAL A 50 5.53 -19.83 9.90
C VAL A 50 5.99 -18.53 10.54
N ASP A 51 6.55 -17.61 9.76
CA ASP A 51 6.96 -16.27 10.22
C ASP A 51 5.70 -15.41 10.44
N GLU A 52 5.41 -15.06 11.68
CA GLU A 52 4.20 -14.32 12.05
C GLU A 52 4.18 -12.91 11.42
N ARG A 53 5.31 -12.26 11.29
CA ARG A 53 5.40 -10.97 10.61
C ARG A 53 4.99 -11.10 9.14
N SER A 54 5.57 -12.05 8.42
CA SER A 54 5.23 -12.35 7.03
C SER A 54 3.76 -12.76 6.87
N SER A 55 3.20 -13.46 7.85
CA SER A 55 1.80 -13.93 7.86
C SER A 55 0.80 -12.77 7.71
N VAL A 56 0.96 -11.68 8.47
CA VAL A 56 0.06 -10.53 8.37
C VAL A 56 0.22 -9.78 7.04
N TYR A 57 1.44 -9.61 6.55
CA TYR A 57 1.67 -9.01 5.23
C TYR A 57 1.09 -9.89 4.10
N PHE A 58 1.22 -11.19 4.21
CA PHE A 58 0.59 -12.14 3.28
C PHE A 58 -0.94 -12.01 3.29
N ALA A 59 -1.54 -11.86 4.49
CA ALA A 59 -2.97 -11.60 4.63
C ALA A 59 -3.40 -10.29 3.97
N ILE A 60 -2.60 -9.21 4.11
CA ILE A 60 -2.84 -7.94 3.42
C ILE A 60 -2.93 -8.17 1.91
N GLY A 61 -1.98 -8.93 1.35
CA GLY A 61 -1.96 -9.23 -0.08
C GLY A 61 -3.21 -9.97 -0.57
N ILE A 62 -3.64 -11.00 0.16
CA ILE A 62 -4.88 -11.74 -0.16
C ILE A 62 -6.10 -10.83 -0.03
N ALA A 63 -6.20 -10.06 1.05
CA ALA A 63 -7.34 -9.17 1.28
C ALA A 63 -7.44 -8.08 0.21
N GLN A 64 -6.31 -7.52 -0.23
CA GLN A 64 -6.26 -6.57 -1.34
C GLN A 64 -6.71 -7.17 -2.66
N GLN A 65 -6.27 -8.39 -2.97
CA GLN A 65 -6.60 -9.03 -4.24
C GLN A 65 -8.05 -9.53 -4.29
N LYS A 66 -8.52 -10.14 -3.19
CA LYS A 66 -9.88 -10.68 -3.09
C LYS A 66 -10.93 -9.64 -2.66
N GLN A 67 -10.51 -8.47 -2.18
CA GLN A 67 -11.39 -7.44 -1.60
C GLN A 67 -12.28 -7.95 -0.46
N ALA A 68 -11.78 -8.93 0.30
CA ALA A 68 -12.49 -9.64 1.37
C ALA A 68 -11.64 -9.67 2.65
N PRO A 69 -12.27 -9.84 3.84
CA PRO A 69 -11.54 -10.00 5.09
C PRO A 69 -10.71 -11.29 5.12
N VAL A 70 -9.54 -11.20 5.74
CA VAL A 70 -8.60 -12.33 5.91
C VAL A 70 -8.16 -12.40 7.36
N ALA A 71 -8.13 -13.61 7.94
CA ALA A 71 -7.68 -13.80 9.31
C ALA A 71 -6.28 -14.40 9.38
N CYS A 72 -5.51 -13.97 10.39
CA CYS A 72 -4.23 -14.55 10.78
C CYS A 72 -4.35 -15.15 12.18
N VAL A 73 -3.88 -16.37 12.37
CA VAL A 73 -3.87 -17.07 13.67
C VAL A 73 -2.44 -17.29 14.11
N CYS A 74 -2.09 -16.91 15.35
CA CYS A 74 -0.81 -17.22 15.95
C CYS A 74 -0.90 -17.63 17.41
N THR A 75 0.17 -18.26 17.90
CA THR A 75 0.34 -18.63 19.30
C THR A 75 0.59 -17.41 20.19
N SER A 76 0.72 -17.63 21.51
CA SER A 76 0.99 -16.58 22.50
C SER A 76 2.45 -16.12 22.53
N GLY A 77 2.72 -15.01 23.21
CA GLY A 77 4.06 -14.51 23.45
C GLY A 77 4.57 -13.61 22.32
N THR A 78 5.84 -13.78 21.94
CA THR A 78 6.48 -12.92 20.91
C THR A 78 5.84 -13.05 19.53
N ALA A 79 5.16 -14.15 19.22
CA ALA A 79 4.37 -14.32 18.00
C ALA A 79 3.40 -13.14 17.78
N VAL A 80 2.69 -12.77 18.84
CA VAL A 80 1.76 -11.63 18.81
C VAL A 80 2.48 -10.31 18.52
N SER A 81 3.65 -10.10 19.12
CA SER A 81 4.44 -8.87 18.88
C SER A 81 4.92 -8.78 17.44
N ASN A 82 5.19 -9.91 16.78
CA ASN A 82 5.60 -9.96 15.39
C ASN A 82 4.47 -9.58 14.41
N TYR A 83 3.21 -9.61 14.84
CA TYR A 83 2.10 -9.12 14.02
C TYR A 83 2.08 -7.58 13.88
N LEU A 84 2.69 -6.84 14.81
CA LEU A 84 2.56 -5.39 14.90
C LEU A 84 2.95 -4.64 13.62
N PRO A 85 4.06 -4.96 12.93
CA PRO A 85 4.41 -4.29 11.67
C PRO A 85 3.32 -4.45 10.60
N GLY A 86 2.86 -5.67 10.36
CA GLY A 86 1.82 -5.95 9.37
C GLY A 86 0.46 -5.35 9.76
N MET A 87 0.07 -5.38 11.04
CA MET A 87 -1.15 -4.74 11.53
C MET A 87 -1.10 -3.22 11.37
N THR A 88 0.09 -2.62 11.56
CA THR A 88 0.33 -1.20 11.30
C THR A 88 0.10 -0.87 9.83
N GLU A 89 0.68 -1.63 8.93
CA GLU A 89 0.49 -1.45 7.49
C GLU A 89 -0.98 -1.63 7.09
N ALA A 90 -1.64 -2.69 7.57
CA ALA A 90 -3.07 -2.94 7.33
C ALA A 90 -3.96 -1.78 7.78
N PHE A 91 -3.66 -1.19 8.95
CA PHE A 91 -4.40 -0.06 9.49
C PHE A 91 -4.29 1.19 8.60
N TYR A 92 -3.07 1.56 8.23
CA TYR A 92 -2.83 2.75 7.40
C TYR A 92 -3.24 2.58 5.94
N GLN A 93 -3.33 1.33 5.45
CA GLN A 93 -3.90 1.01 4.14
C GLN A 93 -5.42 0.73 4.16
N ASN A 94 -6.07 0.73 5.34
CA ASN A 94 -7.48 0.35 5.49
C ASN A 94 -7.79 -1.05 4.93
N VAL A 95 -6.94 -2.04 5.24
CA VAL A 95 -7.12 -3.41 4.80
C VAL A 95 -7.78 -4.24 5.92
N PRO A 96 -8.86 -4.99 5.64
CA PRO A 96 -9.60 -5.72 6.65
C PRO A 96 -8.90 -7.04 7.02
N VAL A 97 -7.92 -6.95 7.91
CA VAL A 97 -7.21 -8.11 8.48
C VAL A 97 -7.70 -8.38 9.89
N ILE A 98 -7.89 -9.64 10.24
CA ILE A 98 -8.26 -10.10 11.58
C ILE A 98 -7.05 -10.76 12.23
N ALA A 99 -6.45 -10.13 13.25
CA ALA A 99 -5.46 -10.79 14.08
C ALA A 99 -6.17 -11.63 15.14
N ILE A 100 -6.03 -12.94 15.08
CA ILE A 100 -6.51 -13.89 16.08
C ILE A 100 -5.29 -14.39 16.84
N THR A 101 -5.20 -14.03 18.13
CA THR A 101 -4.04 -14.36 18.96
C THR A 101 -4.46 -15.29 20.08
N ALA A 102 -3.91 -16.51 20.09
CA ALA A 102 -4.08 -17.40 21.22
C ALA A 102 -3.33 -16.82 22.44
N ASP A 103 -3.92 -16.95 23.61
CA ASP A 103 -3.34 -16.45 24.87
C ASP A 103 -3.47 -17.50 25.97
N LYS A 104 -2.79 -17.26 27.08
CA LYS A 104 -2.93 -17.99 28.33
C LYS A 104 -3.81 -17.20 29.30
N GLU A 105 -4.20 -17.84 30.41
CA GLU A 105 -5.11 -17.24 31.39
C GLU A 105 -4.59 -15.88 31.91
N PRO A 106 -5.45 -14.87 32.05
CA PRO A 106 -5.04 -13.53 32.48
C PRO A 106 -4.31 -13.48 33.82
N TYR A 107 -4.69 -14.33 34.79
CA TYR A 107 -4.06 -14.37 36.12
C TYR A 107 -2.64 -14.95 36.12
N ARG A 108 -2.15 -15.46 34.99
CA ARG A 108 -0.76 -15.91 34.79
C ARG A 108 0.19 -14.77 34.41
N LEU A 109 -0.30 -13.59 34.13
CA LEU A 109 0.52 -12.46 33.73
C LEU A 109 1.52 -12.11 34.87
N ASN A 110 2.78 -11.92 34.48
CA ASN A 110 3.88 -11.63 35.42
C ASN A 110 4.16 -12.72 36.50
N GLN A 111 3.68 -13.95 36.28
CA GLN A 111 3.90 -15.08 37.20
C GLN A 111 4.96 -16.06 36.64
N LEU A 112 5.95 -15.57 35.90
CA LEU A 112 7.02 -16.37 35.26
C LEU A 112 6.48 -17.52 34.35
N MET A 113 5.24 -17.39 33.86
CA MET A 113 4.68 -18.33 32.91
C MET A 113 5.32 -18.14 31.53
N LEU A 114 5.85 -19.22 30.97
CA LEU A 114 6.45 -19.20 29.65
C LEU A 114 5.43 -18.75 28.59
N GLN A 115 5.87 -17.94 27.63
CA GLN A 115 5.04 -17.39 26.55
C GLN A 115 3.81 -16.60 27.02
N LYS A 116 3.81 -16.02 28.24
CA LYS A 116 2.74 -15.13 28.71
C LYS A 116 3.27 -13.69 28.78
N ILE A 117 2.77 -12.87 27.88
CA ILE A 117 2.95 -11.41 27.86
C ILE A 117 1.60 -10.74 28.02
N ASP A 118 1.55 -9.44 28.21
CA ASP A 118 0.31 -8.68 28.13
C ASP A 118 -0.07 -8.47 26.66
N GLN A 119 -1.01 -9.27 26.18
CA GLN A 119 -1.55 -9.19 24.81
C GLN A 119 -2.76 -8.25 24.73
N THR A 120 -3.27 -7.84 25.91
CA THR A 120 -4.45 -6.98 25.99
C THR A 120 -4.16 -5.61 25.41
N GLY A 121 -4.82 -5.26 24.33
CA GLY A 121 -4.68 -3.95 23.72
C GLY A 121 -3.36 -3.68 23.00
N ILE A 122 -2.51 -4.69 22.77
CA ILE A 122 -1.23 -4.53 22.08
C ILE A 122 -1.36 -3.87 20.71
N PHE A 123 -2.52 -4.01 20.05
CA PHE A 123 -2.83 -3.43 18.75
C PHE A 123 -3.81 -2.24 18.82
N ASN A 124 -4.13 -1.69 19.99
CA ASN A 124 -5.16 -0.64 20.12
C ASN A 124 -4.90 0.59 19.25
N SER A 125 -3.64 0.94 18.99
CA SER A 125 -3.27 2.08 18.14
C SER A 125 -3.35 1.79 16.63
N VAL A 126 -3.48 0.53 16.25
CA VAL A 126 -3.40 0.06 14.85
C VAL A 126 -4.52 -0.92 14.49
N THR A 127 -5.63 -0.87 15.22
CA THR A 127 -6.87 -1.63 14.93
C THR A 127 -8.09 -0.74 15.13
N LYS A 128 -9.16 -1.04 14.41
CA LYS A 128 -10.46 -0.39 14.61
C LYS A 128 -11.14 -0.89 15.90
N LYS A 129 -10.95 -2.17 16.19
CA LYS A 129 -11.45 -2.82 17.40
C LYS A 129 -10.49 -3.90 17.86
N SER A 130 -10.22 -3.94 19.16
CA SER A 130 -9.49 -5.02 19.82
C SER A 130 -10.37 -5.58 20.94
N VAL A 131 -10.53 -6.91 21.00
CA VAL A 131 -11.35 -7.60 22.02
C VAL A 131 -10.56 -8.72 22.69
N ASN A 132 -10.81 -8.89 24.00
CA ASN A 132 -10.31 -10.02 24.77
C ASN A 132 -11.47 -10.93 25.14
N LEU A 133 -11.46 -12.16 24.63
CA LEU A 133 -12.54 -13.11 24.90
C LEU A 133 -12.46 -13.64 26.33
N PRO A 134 -13.58 -13.89 26.99
CA PRO A 134 -13.61 -14.58 28.26
C PRO A 134 -13.35 -16.08 28.08
N VAL A 135 -12.88 -16.72 29.14
CA VAL A 135 -12.97 -18.18 29.27
C VAL A 135 -14.44 -18.56 29.51
N VAL A 136 -15.03 -19.28 28.59
CA VAL A 136 -16.47 -19.61 28.63
C VAL A 136 -16.74 -20.75 29.61
N LYS A 137 -17.35 -20.44 30.75
CA LYS A 137 -17.72 -21.38 31.82
C LYS A 137 -19.23 -21.58 31.96
N ASN A 138 -20.01 -20.62 31.53
CA ASN A 138 -21.47 -20.63 31.67
C ASN A 138 -22.15 -19.87 30.50
N GLY A 139 -23.47 -19.76 30.50
CA GLY A 139 -24.25 -19.13 29.45
C GLY A 139 -23.99 -17.61 29.30
N ASN A 140 -23.68 -16.91 30.39
CA ASN A 140 -23.36 -15.47 30.32
C ASN A 140 -22.01 -15.26 29.66
N ASP A 141 -21.00 -16.09 29.96
CA ASP A 141 -19.70 -16.04 29.29
C ASP A 141 -19.84 -16.35 27.81
N PHE A 142 -20.72 -17.33 27.45
CA PHE A 142 -20.99 -17.69 26.08
C PHE A 142 -21.57 -16.52 25.28
N TRP A 143 -22.65 -15.90 25.80
CA TRP A 143 -23.25 -14.71 25.21
C TRP A 143 -22.25 -13.55 25.09
N TYR A 144 -21.44 -13.33 26.11
CA TYR A 144 -20.45 -12.25 26.12
C TYR A 144 -19.35 -12.48 25.09
N CYS A 145 -18.87 -13.72 24.97
CA CYS A 145 -17.90 -14.12 23.97
C CYS A 145 -18.45 -13.92 22.54
N GLU A 146 -19.68 -14.41 22.28
CA GLU A 146 -20.37 -14.22 20.99
C GLU A 146 -20.51 -12.72 20.62
N ARG A 147 -20.90 -11.89 21.59
CA ARG A 147 -21.04 -10.45 21.38
C ARG A 147 -19.70 -9.79 21.02
N LEU A 148 -18.63 -10.08 21.75
CA LEU A 148 -17.33 -9.50 21.52
C LEU A 148 -16.77 -9.85 20.13
N ILE A 149 -16.94 -11.11 19.68
CA ILE A 149 -16.50 -11.51 18.35
C ILE A 149 -17.29 -10.73 17.27
N ASN A 150 -18.62 -10.62 17.42
CA ASN A 150 -19.42 -9.79 16.51
C ASN A 150 -18.97 -8.32 16.51
N GLU A 151 -18.74 -7.70 17.69
CA GLU A 151 -18.24 -6.33 17.79
C GLU A 151 -16.93 -6.13 17.03
N ALA A 152 -16.04 -7.12 17.03
CA ALA A 152 -14.81 -7.05 16.24
C ALA A 152 -15.09 -7.21 14.74
N LEU A 153 -15.86 -8.23 14.35
CA LEU A 153 -16.04 -8.56 12.93
C LEU A 153 -16.87 -7.52 12.16
N VAL A 154 -17.84 -6.85 12.81
CA VAL A 154 -18.59 -5.76 12.15
C VAL A 154 -17.73 -4.53 11.89
N GLU A 155 -16.69 -4.28 12.69
CA GLU A 155 -15.79 -3.14 12.51
C GLU A 155 -14.81 -3.30 11.33
N LEU A 156 -14.75 -4.48 10.70
CA LEU A 156 -13.89 -4.70 9.53
C LEU A 156 -14.19 -3.76 8.37
N ASP A 157 -15.44 -3.37 8.20
CA ASP A 157 -15.91 -2.48 7.12
C ASP A 157 -16.85 -1.35 7.59
N HIS A 158 -17.23 -1.31 8.86
CA HIS A 158 -18.07 -0.25 9.42
C HIS A 158 -17.34 1.10 9.38
N HIS A 159 -17.91 2.11 8.70
CA HIS A 159 -17.26 3.40 8.43
C HIS A 159 -15.86 3.28 7.79
N GLY A 160 -15.76 2.48 6.75
CA GLY A 160 -14.52 2.17 6.03
C GLY A 160 -13.82 0.90 6.54
N LYS A 161 -13.02 0.29 5.68
CA LYS A 161 -12.29 -0.94 5.99
C LYS A 161 -11.15 -0.69 6.98
N GLY A 162 -10.75 -1.74 7.71
CA GLY A 162 -9.57 -1.73 8.56
C GLY A 162 -9.43 -2.98 9.41
N PRO A 163 -8.25 -3.17 10.05
CA PRO A 163 -7.96 -4.38 10.80
C PRO A 163 -8.60 -4.38 12.19
N VAL A 164 -8.81 -5.61 12.71
CA VAL A 164 -9.33 -5.87 14.04
C VAL A 164 -8.52 -6.95 14.76
N HIS A 165 -8.63 -7.02 16.08
CA HIS A 165 -7.92 -7.98 16.90
C HIS A 165 -8.88 -8.76 17.81
N ILE A 166 -8.70 -10.08 17.87
CA ILE A 166 -9.41 -11.00 18.76
C ILE A 166 -8.39 -11.81 19.55
N ASN A 167 -8.21 -11.47 20.83
CA ASN A 167 -7.36 -12.21 21.77
C ASN A 167 -8.20 -13.30 22.45
N ILE A 168 -7.75 -14.56 22.36
CA ILE A 168 -8.50 -15.71 22.85
C ILE A 168 -7.70 -16.55 23.87
N PRO A 169 -8.04 -16.52 25.16
CA PRO A 169 -7.41 -17.37 26.17
C PRO A 169 -7.76 -18.85 25.94
N ILE A 170 -6.73 -19.66 25.80
CA ILE A 170 -6.82 -21.13 25.69
C ILE A 170 -6.33 -21.74 26.99
N VAL A 171 -7.25 -22.22 27.81
CA VAL A 171 -6.97 -22.68 29.19
C VAL A 171 -6.53 -24.15 29.23
N GLU A 172 -6.94 -24.95 28.24
CA GLU A 172 -6.73 -26.38 28.24
C GLU A 172 -5.59 -26.78 27.28
N SER A 173 -4.51 -27.30 27.83
CA SER A 173 -3.35 -27.78 27.06
C SER A 173 -3.58 -29.12 26.34
N GLY A 174 -4.70 -29.81 26.63
CA GLY A 174 -5.13 -31.06 26.00
C GLY A 174 -6.42 -30.85 25.23
N ALA A 175 -6.34 -30.34 24.01
CA ALA A 175 -7.52 -30.12 23.19
C ALA A 175 -8.18 -31.48 22.89
N VAL A 176 -9.41 -31.67 23.39
CA VAL A 176 -10.26 -32.79 22.99
C VAL A 176 -11.06 -32.36 21.78
N TYR A 177 -10.91 -33.09 20.67
CA TYR A 177 -11.62 -32.84 19.40
C TYR A 177 -12.82 -33.79 19.30
N ASN A 178 -13.89 -33.46 20.00
CA ASN A 178 -15.10 -34.29 20.13
C ASN A 178 -16.39 -33.58 19.72
N CYS A 179 -16.29 -32.35 19.20
CA CYS A 179 -17.47 -31.60 18.77
C CYS A 179 -17.70 -31.83 17.27
N ALA A 180 -18.82 -32.48 16.92
CA ALA A 180 -19.17 -32.76 15.54
C ALA A 180 -19.77 -31.55 14.81
N GLU A 181 -20.52 -30.72 15.54
CA GLU A 181 -21.23 -29.56 14.99
C GLU A 181 -20.90 -28.29 15.78
N LEU A 182 -20.77 -27.20 15.08
CA LEU A 182 -20.58 -25.87 15.71
C LEU A 182 -21.90 -25.41 16.35
N PRO A 183 -21.84 -24.60 17.40
CA PRO A 183 -23.04 -24.02 17.98
C PRO A 183 -23.72 -23.07 16.96
N GLU A 184 -25.04 -23.00 17.06
CA GLU A 184 -25.80 -21.94 16.41
C GLU A 184 -25.37 -20.58 17.00
N VAL A 185 -25.08 -19.62 16.13
CA VAL A 185 -24.59 -18.28 16.51
C VAL A 185 -25.44 -17.18 15.90
N ARG A 186 -25.55 -16.10 16.63
CA ARG A 186 -26.24 -14.90 16.18
C ARG A 186 -25.26 -13.96 15.48
N LYS A 187 -25.40 -13.75 14.17
CA LYS A 187 -24.70 -12.72 13.43
C LYS A 187 -25.34 -11.35 13.71
N ILE A 188 -24.54 -10.34 14.06
CA ILE A 188 -24.98 -8.95 14.18
C ILE A 188 -24.58 -8.20 12.91
N GLU A 189 -25.52 -7.42 12.34
CA GLU A 189 -25.31 -6.60 11.17
C GLU A 189 -25.60 -5.12 11.50
N ILE A 190 -24.75 -4.21 10.99
CA ILE A 190 -24.96 -2.77 11.12
C ILE A 190 -25.55 -2.24 9.82
N ILE A 191 -26.70 -1.57 9.91
CA ILE A 191 -27.37 -0.93 8.78
C ILE A 191 -27.12 0.57 8.87
N SER A 192 -26.25 1.11 7.99
CA SER A 192 -25.97 2.55 7.91
C SER A 192 -27.06 3.28 7.12
N ARG A 193 -27.34 4.54 7.48
CA ARG A 193 -28.31 5.39 6.80
C ARG A 193 -27.60 6.52 6.07
N ASP A 194 -27.87 6.69 4.78
CA ASP A 194 -27.38 7.83 4.00
C ASP A 194 -27.92 9.14 4.57
N LYS A 195 -27.01 10.11 4.76
CA LYS A 195 -27.38 11.44 5.26
C LYS A 195 -28.03 12.29 4.18
N SER A 196 -28.81 13.30 4.59
CA SER A 196 -29.70 14.07 3.72
C SER A 196 -29.04 14.71 2.50
N ILE A 197 -29.65 14.49 1.35
CA ILE A 197 -29.24 14.96 0.01
C ILE A 197 -29.20 16.50 -0.08
N ASP A 198 -29.99 17.23 0.71
CA ASP A 198 -30.09 18.70 0.63
C ASP A 198 -28.78 19.43 0.94
N VAL A 199 -27.96 18.90 1.86
CA VAL A 199 -26.64 19.48 2.18
C VAL A 199 -25.68 19.37 1.00
N TRP A 200 -25.76 18.28 0.25
CA TRP A 200 -24.86 18.01 -0.88
C TRP A 200 -25.05 18.97 -2.05
N ALA A 201 -26.31 19.38 -2.32
CA ALA A 201 -26.64 20.34 -3.36
C ALA A 201 -25.95 21.70 -3.15
N SER A 202 -25.71 22.09 -1.89
CA SER A 202 -25.05 23.36 -1.57
C SER A 202 -23.60 23.45 -2.04
N PHE A 203 -22.94 22.32 -2.35
CA PHE A 203 -21.56 22.28 -2.86
C PHE A 203 -21.47 22.41 -4.38
N ILE A 204 -22.56 22.21 -5.13
CA ILE A 204 -22.59 22.30 -6.60
C ILE A 204 -22.12 23.67 -7.12
N PRO A 205 -22.55 24.82 -6.55
CA PRO A 205 -22.07 26.13 -7.02
C PRO A 205 -20.55 26.29 -6.88
N LYS A 206 -19.95 25.74 -5.83
CA LYS A 206 -18.48 25.80 -5.64
C LYS A 206 -17.74 24.98 -6.69
N LEU A 207 -18.22 23.76 -7.01
CA LEU A 207 -17.66 22.95 -8.09
C LEU A 207 -17.77 23.67 -9.44
N ALA A 208 -18.95 24.22 -9.75
CA ALA A 208 -19.21 24.89 -11.01
C ALA A 208 -18.40 26.19 -11.19
N SER A 209 -18.08 26.89 -10.10
CA SER A 209 -17.30 28.14 -10.14
C SER A 209 -15.80 27.93 -10.10
N SER A 210 -15.33 26.74 -9.69
CA SER A 210 -13.88 26.43 -9.61
C SER A 210 -13.28 26.27 -11.00
N LYS A 211 -12.22 27.04 -11.27
CA LYS A 211 -11.54 27.04 -12.58
C LYS A 211 -10.49 25.92 -12.71
N LYS A 212 -9.97 25.44 -11.59
CA LYS A 212 -8.92 24.42 -11.53
C LYS A 212 -9.19 23.49 -10.35
N ILE A 213 -9.76 22.32 -10.62
CA ILE A 213 -10.04 21.32 -9.60
C ILE A 213 -8.99 20.21 -9.72
N LEU A 214 -8.18 20.02 -8.68
CA LEU A 214 -7.25 18.89 -8.58
C LEU A 214 -7.87 17.78 -7.74
N VAL A 215 -8.21 16.68 -8.39
CA VAL A 215 -8.70 15.47 -7.73
C VAL A 215 -7.52 14.53 -7.51
N ILE A 216 -7.19 14.20 -6.27
CA ILE A 216 -6.07 13.32 -5.91
C ILE A 216 -6.61 11.94 -5.56
N ALA A 217 -6.34 10.96 -6.41
CA ALA A 217 -6.70 9.57 -6.21
C ALA A 217 -5.53 8.82 -5.56
N GLY A 218 -5.66 8.47 -4.29
CA GLY A 218 -4.66 7.68 -3.56
C GLY A 218 -4.74 6.18 -3.87
N GLN A 219 -3.97 5.39 -3.13
CA GLN A 219 -3.91 3.93 -3.27
C GLN A 219 -5.20 3.24 -2.80
N ASN A 220 -5.42 2.00 -3.23
CA ASN A 220 -6.49 1.08 -2.84
C ASN A 220 -7.89 1.56 -3.24
N ILE A 221 -8.03 1.99 -4.48
CA ILE A 221 -9.32 2.35 -5.04
C ILE A 221 -9.82 1.20 -5.92
N ASN A 222 -11.07 0.85 -5.74
CA ASN A 222 -11.72 -0.16 -6.57
C ASN A 222 -12.95 0.46 -7.23
N PHE A 223 -12.83 0.74 -8.54
CA PHE A 223 -13.90 1.25 -9.37
C PHE A 223 -14.32 0.19 -10.37
N THR A 224 -15.63 -0.01 -10.51
CA THR A 224 -16.20 -0.77 -11.61
C THR A 224 -16.25 0.08 -12.88
N ASP A 225 -16.47 -0.54 -14.04
CA ASP A 225 -16.64 0.19 -15.29
C ASP A 225 -17.80 1.20 -15.24
N ASP A 226 -18.85 0.90 -14.48
CA ASP A 226 -19.96 1.82 -14.28
C ASP A 226 -19.58 3.00 -13.39
N ASP A 227 -18.78 2.79 -12.35
CA ASP A 227 -18.25 3.87 -11.53
C ASP A 227 -17.36 4.81 -12.34
N ILE A 228 -16.50 4.23 -13.20
CA ILE A 228 -15.60 5.00 -14.08
C ILE A 228 -16.39 5.96 -14.99
N LYS A 229 -17.56 5.55 -15.50
CA LYS A 229 -18.42 6.44 -16.31
C LYS A 229 -18.85 7.70 -15.53
N TYR A 230 -19.12 7.58 -14.22
CA TYR A 230 -19.45 8.74 -13.40
C TYR A 230 -18.24 9.63 -13.12
N VAL A 231 -17.05 9.04 -12.95
CA VAL A 231 -15.80 9.79 -12.83
C VAL A 231 -15.52 10.59 -14.11
N GLU A 232 -15.67 9.96 -15.27
CA GLU A 232 -15.52 10.61 -16.58
C GLU A 232 -16.55 11.71 -16.80
N LYS A 233 -17.82 11.45 -16.49
CA LYS A 233 -18.90 12.44 -16.56
C LYS A 233 -18.65 13.63 -15.62
N PHE A 234 -18.10 13.40 -14.43
CA PHE A 234 -17.66 14.46 -13.52
C PHE A 234 -16.56 15.32 -14.17
N ALA A 235 -15.55 14.67 -14.77
CA ALA A 235 -14.46 15.39 -15.46
C ALA A 235 -14.95 16.16 -16.69
N GLU A 236 -16.00 15.71 -17.37
CA GLU A 236 -16.62 16.44 -18.48
C GLU A 236 -17.46 17.65 -18.04
N LYS A 237 -18.01 17.61 -16.83
CA LYS A 237 -18.85 18.68 -16.30
C LYS A 237 -18.05 19.76 -15.58
N TYR A 238 -16.95 19.40 -14.92
CA TYR A 238 -16.15 20.30 -14.09
C TYR A 238 -14.72 20.38 -14.64
N ASN A 239 -14.12 21.59 -14.63
CA ASN A 239 -12.74 21.77 -15.10
C ASN A 239 -11.74 21.17 -14.12
N CYS A 240 -11.58 19.85 -14.17
CA CYS A 240 -10.75 19.11 -13.25
C CYS A 240 -9.66 18.29 -13.96
N VAL A 241 -8.65 17.93 -13.20
CA VAL A 241 -7.69 16.88 -13.49
C VAL A 241 -7.74 15.83 -12.39
N ILE A 242 -7.77 14.57 -12.76
CA ILE A 242 -7.73 13.45 -11.82
C ILE A 242 -6.30 12.95 -11.78
N SER A 243 -5.62 13.31 -10.69
CA SER A 243 -4.25 12.90 -10.40
C SER A 243 -4.22 11.43 -9.98
N VAL A 244 -3.60 10.60 -10.78
CA VAL A 244 -3.44 9.17 -10.53
C VAL A 244 -1.96 8.79 -10.47
N GLU A 245 -1.68 7.77 -9.69
CA GLU A 245 -0.45 6.99 -9.69
C GLU A 245 -0.78 5.54 -10.07
N HIS A 246 0.22 4.70 -10.34
CA HIS A 246 -0.07 3.30 -10.67
C HIS A 246 -0.93 2.61 -9.59
N MET A 247 -0.63 2.87 -8.30
CA MET A 247 -1.36 2.29 -7.17
C MET A 247 -2.79 2.82 -7.01
N SER A 248 -3.18 3.88 -7.73
CA SER A 248 -4.57 4.35 -7.73
C SER A 248 -5.50 3.37 -8.44
N ASN A 249 -4.97 2.54 -9.35
CA ASN A 249 -5.73 1.56 -10.14
C ASN A 249 -6.95 2.17 -10.84
N LEU A 250 -6.89 3.46 -11.14
CA LEU A 250 -7.95 4.22 -11.82
C LEU A 250 -7.42 4.72 -13.17
N LYS A 251 -8.06 4.28 -14.24
CA LYS A 251 -7.78 4.72 -15.62
C LYS A 251 -9.08 5.23 -16.23
N CYS A 252 -9.13 6.52 -16.59
CA CYS A 252 -10.34 7.16 -17.10
C CYS A 252 -9.98 8.38 -17.94
N LYS A 253 -10.91 8.88 -18.72
CA LYS A 253 -10.80 10.19 -19.37
C LYS A 253 -10.71 11.29 -18.29
N GLY A 254 -9.67 12.14 -18.37
CA GLY A 254 -9.38 13.14 -17.34
C GLY A 254 -8.38 12.68 -16.29
N CYS A 255 -7.99 11.40 -16.29
CA CYS A 255 -6.91 10.86 -15.46
C CYS A 255 -5.54 11.20 -16.05
N ILE A 256 -4.60 11.62 -15.21
CA ILE A 256 -3.20 11.88 -15.60
C ILE A 256 -2.25 11.63 -14.44
N SER A 257 -1.04 11.15 -14.75
CA SER A 257 0.03 11.06 -13.76
C SER A 257 0.62 12.44 -13.48
N THR A 258 0.17 13.09 -12.41
CA THR A 258 0.79 14.34 -11.96
C THR A 258 2.14 14.09 -11.27
N TYR A 259 2.43 12.84 -10.90
CA TYR A 259 3.68 12.41 -10.30
C TYR A 259 4.89 12.88 -11.12
N ARG A 260 4.89 12.60 -12.42
CA ARG A 260 6.01 12.85 -13.33
C ARG A 260 6.42 14.32 -13.31
N VAL A 261 5.48 15.21 -13.46
CA VAL A 261 5.73 16.68 -13.44
C VAL A 261 6.13 17.14 -12.05
N SER A 262 5.43 16.69 -10.99
CA SER A 262 5.70 17.18 -9.64
C SER A 262 7.07 16.74 -9.13
N GLU A 263 7.52 15.52 -9.41
CA GLU A 263 8.81 15.01 -8.92
C GLU A 263 10.01 15.68 -9.60
N VAL A 264 9.92 16.03 -10.88
CA VAL A 264 11.01 16.73 -11.59
C VAL A 264 10.93 18.25 -11.47
N SER A 265 9.88 18.80 -10.83
CA SER A 265 9.71 20.23 -10.64
C SER A 265 10.43 20.77 -9.39
N ALA A 266 10.38 22.07 -9.21
CA ALA A 266 10.78 22.74 -7.98
C ALA A 266 9.72 23.79 -7.59
N PRO A 267 9.71 24.19 -6.31
CA PRO A 267 8.85 25.24 -5.80
C PRO A 267 8.84 26.48 -6.69
N GLY A 268 7.64 27.03 -6.93
CA GLY A 268 7.44 28.27 -7.70
C GLY A 268 7.64 28.16 -9.21
N ILE A 269 7.91 26.96 -9.78
CA ILE A 269 8.03 26.77 -11.24
C ILE A 269 6.67 26.80 -11.93
N PHE A 270 5.67 26.15 -11.33
CA PHE A 270 4.36 25.96 -11.94
C PHE A 270 3.23 26.65 -11.15
N THR A 271 3.26 27.96 -11.11
CA THR A 271 2.17 28.74 -10.46
C THR A 271 0.84 28.62 -11.19
N ASP A 272 0.87 28.30 -12.47
CA ASP A 272 -0.30 28.06 -13.31
C ASP A 272 -0.98 26.71 -13.05
N LEU A 273 -0.26 25.73 -12.46
CA LEU A 273 -0.81 24.44 -12.07
C LEU A 273 -1.50 24.43 -10.69
N ILE A 274 -1.42 25.51 -9.94
CA ILE A 274 -2.02 25.57 -8.59
C ILE A 274 -3.54 25.54 -8.70
N PRO A 275 -4.22 24.62 -7.96
CA PRO A 275 -5.68 24.48 -8.03
C PRO A 275 -6.42 25.55 -7.21
N ASP A 276 -7.71 25.75 -7.52
CA ASP A 276 -8.65 26.52 -6.69
C ASP A 276 -9.36 25.61 -5.68
N LEU A 277 -9.53 24.34 -6.05
CA LEU A 277 -10.13 23.31 -5.23
C LEU A 277 -9.33 22.02 -5.35
N VAL A 278 -8.97 21.44 -4.20
CA VAL A 278 -8.42 20.09 -4.10
C VAL A 278 -9.51 19.15 -3.60
N ILE A 279 -9.66 18.01 -4.24
CA ILE A 279 -10.51 16.91 -3.76
C ILE A 279 -9.61 15.69 -3.59
N SER A 280 -9.57 15.07 -2.42
CA SER A 280 -8.72 13.90 -2.19
C SER A 280 -9.55 12.71 -1.71
N PHE A 281 -9.15 11.51 -2.14
CA PHE A 281 -9.75 10.25 -1.72
C PHE A 281 -8.75 9.09 -1.82
N GLY A 282 -9.07 7.97 -1.17
CA GLY A 282 -8.17 6.82 -1.07
C GLY A 282 -7.08 7.01 -0.01
N ASN A 283 -6.08 6.16 -0.07
CA ASN A 283 -4.96 6.19 0.90
C ASN A 283 -3.78 7.05 0.41
N ASN A 284 -2.57 6.73 0.88
CA ASN A 284 -1.37 7.49 0.54
C ASN A 284 -1.07 7.49 -0.97
N ILE A 285 -0.33 8.50 -1.39
CA ILE A 285 0.31 8.62 -2.70
C ILE A 285 1.83 8.51 -2.56
N ALA A 286 2.50 8.02 -3.59
CA ALA A 286 3.96 7.91 -3.61
C ALA A 286 4.67 9.24 -3.84
N SER A 287 4.00 10.24 -4.42
CA SER A 287 4.61 11.54 -4.67
C SER A 287 4.95 12.29 -3.39
N TYR A 288 6.24 12.63 -3.25
CA TYR A 288 6.75 13.47 -2.17
C TYR A 288 6.58 14.97 -2.45
N LYS A 289 6.39 15.36 -3.72
CA LYS A 289 6.43 16.76 -4.12
C LYS A 289 5.08 17.34 -4.51
N LEU A 290 4.10 16.53 -4.85
CA LEU A 290 2.78 17.04 -5.23
C LEU A 290 2.15 17.88 -4.10
N LYS A 291 2.15 17.37 -2.87
CA LYS A 291 1.61 18.08 -1.70
C LYS A 291 2.34 19.39 -1.41
N PRO A 292 3.69 19.43 -1.34
CA PRO A 292 4.44 20.70 -1.24
C PRO A 292 4.15 21.67 -2.39
N LEU A 293 4.04 21.19 -3.63
CA LEU A 293 3.73 22.03 -4.79
C LEU A 293 2.40 22.77 -4.61
N ILE A 294 1.38 22.06 -4.12
CA ILE A 294 0.05 22.64 -3.84
C ILE A 294 0.13 23.66 -2.70
N LYS A 295 0.88 23.36 -1.62
CA LYS A 295 1.00 24.21 -0.43
C LYS A 295 1.71 25.55 -0.65
N GLU A 296 2.51 25.68 -1.68
CA GLU A 296 3.28 26.90 -1.95
C GLU A 296 2.43 28.13 -2.22
N ASN A 297 1.22 27.93 -2.72
CA ASN A 297 0.28 29.01 -2.88
C ASN A 297 -0.54 29.22 -1.60
N LYS A 298 -0.09 30.09 -0.73
CA LYS A 298 -0.69 30.36 0.58
C LYS A 298 -2.11 30.92 0.52
N SER A 299 -2.63 31.31 -0.63
CA SER A 299 -3.74 32.24 -0.62
C SER A 299 -5.09 31.73 -1.08
N ALA A 300 -5.24 30.62 -1.81
CA ALA A 300 -6.47 30.59 -2.59
C ALA A 300 -7.18 29.25 -2.78
N TYR A 301 -6.69 28.11 -2.32
CA TYR A 301 -7.43 26.87 -2.55
C TYR A 301 -8.18 26.34 -1.31
N THR A 302 -9.28 25.65 -1.58
CA THR A 302 -10.06 24.90 -0.61
C THR A 302 -9.74 23.40 -0.78
N HIS A 303 -9.75 22.63 0.29
CA HIS A 303 -9.57 21.18 0.23
C HIS A 303 -10.82 20.46 0.73
N TRP A 304 -11.32 19.51 -0.05
CA TRP A 304 -12.37 18.56 0.29
C TRP A 304 -11.78 17.15 0.31
N GLN A 305 -12.16 16.39 1.31
CA GLN A 305 -11.75 15.00 1.45
C GLN A 305 -12.98 14.10 1.36
N ILE A 306 -12.84 12.97 0.68
CA ILE A 306 -13.82 11.89 0.67
C ILE A 306 -13.21 10.75 1.50
N ASP A 307 -13.87 10.38 2.59
CA ASP A 307 -13.42 9.28 3.47
C ASP A 307 -14.65 8.60 4.08
N GLU A 308 -14.80 7.29 3.82
CA GLU A 308 -15.96 6.50 4.26
C GLU A 308 -16.13 6.47 5.80
N ALA A 309 -15.02 6.62 6.53
CA ALA A 309 -15.02 6.65 7.99
C ALA A 309 -15.10 8.07 8.58
N GLY A 310 -15.25 9.10 7.75
CA GLY A 310 -15.32 10.49 8.19
C GLY A 310 -14.04 11.01 8.88
N ARG A 311 -12.89 10.35 8.67
CA ARG A 311 -11.63 10.72 9.31
C ARG A 311 -11.06 12.00 8.72
N ILE A 312 -10.57 12.89 9.57
CA ILE A 312 -9.94 14.15 9.17
C ILE A 312 -8.47 13.88 8.84
N ARG A 313 -8.09 14.02 7.54
CA ARG A 313 -6.72 13.85 7.05
C ARG A 313 -6.27 15.11 6.31
N ASP A 314 -5.93 16.16 7.04
CA ASP A 314 -5.58 17.47 6.49
C ASP A 314 -4.09 17.56 6.12
N PHE A 315 -3.69 16.92 5.02
CA PHE A 315 -2.33 17.06 4.50
C PHE A 315 -2.04 18.43 3.88
N SER A 316 -3.08 19.21 3.61
CA SER A 316 -3.00 20.46 2.85
C SER A 316 -2.94 21.71 3.72
N ASP A 317 -3.28 21.60 5.01
CA ASP A 317 -3.55 22.69 5.95
C ASP A 317 -4.72 23.60 5.47
N ARG A 318 -5.62 23.05 4.64
CA ARG A 318 -6.73 23.76 3.96
C ARG A 318 -8.02 22.94 3.90
N LEU A 319 -8.09 21.85 4.63
CA LEU A 319 -9.27 21.00 4.66
C LEU A 319 -10.47 21.76 5.24
N THR A 320 -11.54 21.84 4.48
CA THR A 320 -12.79 22.48 4.92
C THR A 320 -13.94 21.51 5.10
N ASN A 321 -13.97 20.44 4.31
CA ASN A 321 -15.08 19.49 4.29
C ASN A 321 -14.59 18.06 4.18
N VAL A 322 -15.21 17.16 4.94
CA VAL A 322 -15.06 15.71 4.80
C VAL A 322 -16.41 15.15 4.36
N PHE A 323 -16.43 14.53 3.19
CA PHE A 323 -17.60 13.81 2.67
C PHE A 323 -17.52 12.37 3.16
N GLU A 324 -18.36 12.02 4.14
CA GLU A 324 -18.43 10.67 4.71
C GLU A 324 -19.24 9.76 3.80
N CYS A 325 -18.59 9.30 2.72
CA CYS A 325 -19.17 8.44 1.71
C CYS A 325 -18.07 7.73 0.91
N THR A 326 -18.48 6.79 0.05
CA THR A 326 -17.57 6.19 -0.94
C THR A 326 -17.26 7.19 -2.05
N PRO A 327 -16.06 7.13 -2.66
CA PRO A 327 -15.73 7.95 -3.83
C PRO A 327 -16.73 7.74 -4.98
N GLN A 328 -17.21 6.51 -5.19
CA GLN A 328 -18.19 6.16 -6.21
C GLN A 328 -19.50 6.96 -6.03
N TYR A 329 -20.00 7.02 -4.80
CA TYR A 329 -21.20 7.81 -4.49
C TYR A 329 -20.97 9.31 -4.72
N PHE A 330 -19.83 9.85 -4.31
CA PHE A 330 -19.47 11.25 -4.53
C PHE A 330 -19.48 11.62 -6.02
N PHE A 331 -18.76 10.87 -6.85
CA PHE A 331 -18.69 11.14 -8.28
C PHE A 331 -20.05 10.98 -8.96
N LYS A 332 -20.81 9.94 -8.62
CA LYS A 332 -22.15 9.72 -9.15
C LYS A 332 -23.06 10.91 -8.82
N TYR A 333 -23.14 11.30 -7.55
CA TYR A 333 -23.99 12.39 -7.11
C TYR A 333 -23.70 13.70 -7.86
N PHE A 334 -22.44 14.14 -7.87
CA PHE A 334 -22.08 15.42 -8.49
C PHE A 334 -22.09 15.36 -10.02
N ALA A 335 -21.89 14.21 -10.64
CA ALA A 335 -22.04 14.04 -12.08
C ALA A 335 -23.50 14.09 -12.54
N GLU A 336 -24.42 13.51 -11.76
CA GLU A 336 -25.85 13.50 -12.05
C GLU A 336 -26.53 14.84 -11.77
N ASN A 337 -26.07 15.57 -10.75
CA ASN A 337 -26.64 16.86 -10.32
C ASN A 337 -25.84 18.07 -10.82
N ALA A 338 -24.96 17.90 -11.81
CA ALA A 338 -24.26 19.02 -12.42
C ALA A 338 -25.25 19.98 -13.09
N PRO A 339 -25.01 21.32 -13.09
CA PRO A 339 -25.90 22.28 -13.72
C PRO A 339 -26.17 21.93 -15.18
N GLU A 340 -27.39 22.19 -15.66
CA GLU A 340 -27.74 22.03 -17.08
C GLU A 340 -26.81 22.88 -17.94
N GLY A 341 -26.32 22.28 -19.05
CA GLY A 341 -25.36 22.94 -19.93
C GLY A 341 -23.94 23.06 -19.39
N ALA A 342 -23.66 22.56 -18.18
CA ALA A 342 -22.30 22.47 -17.68
C ALA A 342 -21.46 21.59 -18.61
N ALA A 343 -20.54 22.22 -19.31
CA ALA A 343 -19.49 21.58 -20.10
C ALA A 343 -18.24 22.42 -19.97
N ASN A 344 -17.09 21.79 -19.97
CA ASN A 344 -15.82 22.49 -19.90
C ASN A 344 -14.88 22.02 -21.00
N ASN A 345 -13.90 22.84 -21.33
CA ASN A 345 -12.90 22.54 -22.36
C ASN A 345 -11.77 21.63 -21.84
N MET A 346 -11.87 21.16 -20.59
CA MET A 346 -10.80 20.41 -19.92
C MET A 346 -9.44 21.16 -19.94
N ASP A 347 -9.45 22.48 -19.81
CA ASP A 347 -8.24 23.30 -19.97
C ASP A 347 -7.20 23.00 -18.89
N TYR A 348 -7.65 22.69 -17.66
CA TYR A 348 -6.73 22.34 -16.58
C TYR A 348 -6.08 20.96 -16.82
N TYR A 349 -6.84 20.00 -17.35
CA TYR A 349 -6.29 18.71 -17.80
C TYR A 349 -5.25 18.90 -18.93
N LYS A 350 -5.60 19.70 -19.96
CA LYS A 350 -4.69 19.98 -21.10
C LYS A 350 -3.39 20.63 -20.63
N LEU A 351 -3.47 21.53 -19.63
CA LEU A 351 -2.30 22.16 -19.06
C LEU A 351 -1.35 21.14 -18.41
N TRP A 352 -1.88 20.22 -17.59
CA TRP A 352 -1.10 19.15 -17.01
C TRP A 352 -0.54 18.18 -18.05
N ALA A 353 -1.36 17.82 -19.06
CA ALA A 353 -0.96 16.95 -20.16
C ALA A 353 0.21 17.57 -20.96
N THR A 354 0.12 18.87 -21.27
CA THR A 354 1.20 19.60 -21.93
C THR A 354 2.50 19.51 -21.13
N LYS A 355 2.44 19.75 -19.80
CA LYS A 355 3.62 19.66 -18.95
C LYS A 355 4.18 18.25 -18.86
N ASN A 356 3.34 17.22 -18.82
CA ASN A 356 3.79 15.83 -18.86
C ASN A 356 4.53 15.50 -20.18
N ASN A 357 4.01 15.99 -21.31
CA ASN A 357 4.63 15.77 -22.64
C ASN A 357 5.94 16.56 -22.83
N GLU A 358 6.18 17.61 -22.03
CA GLU A 358 7.44 18.36 -22.04
C GLU A 358 8.58 17.64 -21.31
N ILE A 359 8.33 16.55 -20.57
CA ILE A 359 9.38 15.79 -19.87
C ILE A 359 10.27 15.11 -20.90
N GLU A 360 11.58 15.34 -20.78
CA GLU A 360 12.60 14.71 -21.62
C GLU A 360 13.17 13.47 -20.94
N TYR A 361 13.00 12.33 -21.60
CA TYR A 361 13.57 11.05 -21.18
C TYR A 361 14.89 10.82 -21.93
N PRO A 362 16.00 10.64 -21.21
CA PRO A 362 17.28 10.30 -21.85
C PRO A 362 17.26 8.84 -22.34
N ASP A 363 18.23 8.45 -23.17
CA ASP A 363 18.60 7.05 -23.30
C ASP A 363 19.28 6.63 -21.99
N PHE A 364 18.51 6.06 -21.07
CA PHE A 364 19.02 5.70 -19.76
C PHE A 364 20.20 4.73 -19.87
N GLU A 365 21.28 5.05 -19.18
CA GLU A 365 22.34 4.06 -18.92
C GLU A 365 21.79 2.88 -18.11
N PHE A 366 22.53 1.79 -18.08
CA PHE A 366 22.20 0.65 -17.22
C PHE A 366 22.11 1.11 -15.75
N SER A 367 20.90 1.02 -15.20
CA SER A 367 20.50 1.57 -13.89
C SER A 367 19.11 1.06 -13.52
N ASN A 368 18.65 1.37 -12.31
CA ASN A 368 17.28 1.12 -11.86
C ASN A 368 16.21 1.74 -12.79
N PHE A 369 16.47 2.91 -13.42
CA PHE A 369 15.58 3.50 -14.43
C PHE A 369 15.51 2.68 -15.71
N TYR A 370 16.64 2.14 -16.18
CA TYR A 370 16.65 1.28 -17.35
C TYR A 370 15.83 0.00 -17.10
N VAL A 371 16.02 -0.61 -15.94
CA VAL A 371 15.25 -1.81 -15.53
C VAL A 371 13.76 -1.49 -15.47
N ALA A 372 13.38 -0.37 -14.84
CA ALA A 372 11.98 0.06 -14.74
C ALA A 372 11.34 0.28 -16.13
N LYS A 373 12.06 0.93 -17.05
CA LYS A 373 11.62 1.11 -18.44
C LYS A 373 11.35 -0.23 -19.11
N LYS A 374 12.31 -1.16 -19.05
CA LYS A 374 12.18 -2.46 -19.71
C LYS A 374 11.06 -3.32 -19.12
N LEU A 375 10.87 -3.26 -17.81
CA LEU A 375 9.76 -3.95 -17.15
C LEU A 375 8.41 -3.36 -17.60
N SER A 376 8.27 -2.03 -17.63
CA SER A 376 7.02 -1.40 -18.03
C SER A 376 6.62 -1.73 -19.48
N GLU A 377 7.60 -1.89 -20.37
CA GLU A 377 7.40 -2.27 -21.77
C GLU A 377 6.99 -3.75 -21.96
N ASN A 378 7.25 -4.62 -20.97
CA ASN A 378 7.11 -6.08 -21.11
C ASN A 378 6.10 -6.71 -20.13
N ILE A 379 5.72 -6.05 -19.04
CA ILE A 379 4.68 -6.58 -18.13
C ILE A 379 3.36 -6.70 -18.91
N PRO A 380 2.79 -7.92 -19.03
CA PRO A 380 1.57 -8.12 -19.80
C PRO A 380 0.35 -7.42 -19.19
N GLN A 381 -0.65 -7.15 -20.03
CA GLN A 381 -1.96 -6.71 -19.54
C GLN A 381 -2.55 -7.70 -18.54
N ASP A 382 -3.45 -7.22 -17.69
CA ASP A 382 -4.14 -7.99 -16.64
C ASP A 382 -3.22 -8.57 -15.56
N SER A 383 -1.91 -8.25 -15.57
CA SER A 383 -0.96 -8.67 -14.56
C SER A 383 -1.21 -7.98 -13.21
N VAL A 384 -0.72 -8.60 -12.13
CA VAL A 384 -0.56 -7.97 -10.82
C VAL A 384 0.87 -7.47 -10.69
N LEU A 385 1.06 -6.22 -10.25
CA LEU A 385 2.36 -5.61 -10.02
C LEU A 385 2.44 -5.09 -8.59
N HIS A 386 3.40 -5.58 -7.82
CA HIS A 386 3.75 -5.00 -6.53
C HIS A 386 5.06 -4.22 -6.65
N LEU A 387 5.02 -2.96 -6.27
CA LEU A 387 6.19 -2.09 -6.22
C LEU A 387 6.62 -1.93 -4.76
N ALA A 388 7.80 -2.38 -4.41
CA ALA A 388 8.36 -2.05 -3.11
C ALA A 388 8.53 -0.54 -2.98
N ILE A 389 8.59 -0.05 -1.75
CA ILE A 389 8.66 1.39 -1.47
C ILE A 389 9.94 2.05 -2.03
N LEU A 390 9.96 3.39 -2.04
CA LEU A 390 11.10 4.22 -2.46
C LEU A 390 11.44 4.05 -3.94
N ASN A 391 12.66 3.58 -4.27
CA ASN A 391 13.16 3.59 -5.64
C ASN A 391 12.35 2.71 -6.61
N SER A 392 11.79 1.58 -6.16
CA SER A 392 10.92 0.75 -7.01
C SER A 392 9.67 1.50 -7.45
N THR A 393 8.97 2.15 -6.52
CA THR A 393 7.83 3.02 -6.86
C THR A 393 8.28 4.24 -7.64
N ARG A 394 9.38 4.91 -7.24
CA ARG A 394 9.86 6.14 -7.87
C ARG A 394 10.14 5.95 -9.35
N THR A 395 10.88 4.91 -9.72
CA THR A 395 11.29 4.72 -11.12
C THR A 395 10.14 4.24 -12.00
N MET A 396 9.33 3.31 -11.51
CA MET A 396 8.21 2.75 -12.29
C MET A 396 7.14 3.79 -12.61
N GLN A 397 6.89 4.78 -11.74
CA GLN A 397 5.87 5.83 -11.98
C GLN A 397 6.17 6.71 -13.21
N PHE A 398 7.40 6.71 -13.73
CA PHE A 398 7.75 7.48 -14.93
C PHE A 398 7.36 6.80 -16.24
N PHE A 399 7.01 5.52 -16.24
CA PHE A 399 6.68 4.75 -17.43
C PHE A 399 5.23 4.29 -17.40
N ASP A 400 4.59 4.18 -18.57
CA ASP A 400 3.23 3.68 -18.66
C ASP A 400 3.21 2.15 -18.57
N LEU A 401 2.17 1.61 -17.96
CA LEU A 401 1.93 0.17 -17.87
C LEU A 401 0.86 -0.27 -18.86
N ALA A 402 0.91 -1.53 -19.28
CA ALA A 402 -0.12 -2.17 -20.08
C ALA A 402 -1.52 -1.99 -19.43
N PRO A 403 -2.60 -2.09 -20.23
CA PRO A 403 -3.96 -2.02 -19.70
C PRO A 403 -4.21 -3.03 -18.58
N ASN A 404 -5.07 -2.65 -17.65
CA ASN A 404 -5.56 -3.49 -16.54
C ASN A 404 -4.50 -4.07 -15.61
N VAL A 405 -3.24 -3.63 -15.67
CA VAL A 405 -2.24 -3.99 -14.66
C VAL A 405 -2.67 -3.39 -13.34
N LYS A 406 -2.96 -4.27 -12.35
CA LYS A 406 -3.29 -3.86 -10.98
C LYS A 406 -2.03 -3.67 -10.18
N THR A 407 -1.81 -2.48 -9.67
CA THR A 407 -0.57 -2.11 -8.97
C THR A 407 -0.80 -1.86 -7.49
N TYR A 408 0.10 -2.35 -6.66
CA TYR A 408 0.08 -2.22 -5.20
C TYR A 408 1.45 -1.80 -4.67
N SER A 409 1.47 -1.25 -3.45
CA SER A 409 2.70 -0.94 -2.72
C SER A 409 2.41 -0.79 -1.23
N ASN A 410 3.39 -1.08 -0.37
CA ASN A 410 3.26 -0.93 1.09
C ASN A 410 3.56 0.52 1.53
N ILE A 411 2.85 1.50 0.92
CA ILE A 411 3.02 2.93 1.25
C ILE A 411 2.15 3.41 2.41
N GLY A 412 1.46 2.53 3.11
CA GLY A 412 0.67 2.87 4.30
C GLY A 412 1.56 3.35 5.43
N ALA A 413 2.42 2.47 5.92
CA ALA A 413 3.44 2.78 6.93
C ALA A 413 4.85 2.98 6.35
N LEU A 414 5.05 2.75 5.05
CA LEU A 414 6.29 2.93 4.31
C LEU A 414 7.44 2.04 4.83
N GLY A 415 7.14 0.82 5.30
CA GLY A 415 8.12 -0.16 5.78
C GLY A 415 8.73 -1.01 4.67
N ILE A 416 10.02 -1.34 4.78
CA ILE A 416 10.72 -2.25 3.86
C ILE A 416 10.56 -3.73 4.23
N ASP A 417 9.87 -4.02 5.31
CA ASP A 417 9.93 -5.27 6.07
C ASP A 417 8.85 -6.30 5.68
N GLY A 418 8.05 -6.05 4.63
CA GLY A 418 6.97 -6.95 4.23
C GLY A 418 6.55 -6.89 2.76
N CYS A 419 7.33 -6.25 1.89
CA CYS A 419 6.96 -6.08 0.47
C CYS A 419 6.85 -7.42 -0.27
N LEU A 420 7.80 -8.34 -0.05
CA LEU A 420 7.78 -9.69 -0.65
C LEU A 420 6.61 -10.51 -0.10
N SER A 421 6.39 -10.50 1.22
CA SER A 421 5.29 -11.21 1.87
C SER A 421 3.92 -10.76 1.35
N THR A 422 3.67 -9.44 1.25
CA THR A 422 2.44 -8.89 0.69
C THR A 422 2.24 -9.31 -0.77
N PHE A 423 3.30 -9.20 -1.58
CA PHE A 423 3.28 -9.61 -2.98
C PHE A 423 2.90 -11.09 -3.15
N LEU A 424 3.47 -11.99 -2.35
CA LEU A 424 3.16 -13.42 -2.44
C LEU A 424 1.70 -13.71 -2.05
N GLY A 425 1.13 -12.95 -1.11
CA GLY A 425 -0.29 -13.01 -0.80
C GLY A 425 -1.19 -12.56 -1.97
N GLN A 426 -0.75 -11.57 -2.74
CA GLN A 426 -1.43 -11.16 -3.97
C GLN A 426 -1.32 -12.25 -5.05
N ALA A 427 -0.12 -12.78 -5.25
CA ALA A 427 0.17 -13.77 -6.29
C ALA A 427 -0.60 -15.08 -6.08
N VAL A 428 -0.74 -15.58 -4.86
CA VAL A 428 -1.51 -16.79 -4.54
C VAL A 428 -3.01 -16.63 -4.79
N SER A 429 -3.48 -15.40 -4.89
CA SER A 429 -4.91 -15.06 -5.04
C SER A 429 -5.32 -14.78 -6.48
N THR A 430 -4.45 -15.08 -7.46
CA THR A 430 -4.71 -14.87 -8.89
C THR A 430 -3.99 -15.92 -9.75
N GLU A 431 -4.58 -16.25 -10.88
CA GLU A 431 -3.92 -17.06 -11.92
C GLU A 431 -3.09 -16.19 -12.90
N ASN A 432 -3.29 -14.87 -12.87
CA ASN A 432 -2.54 -13.95 -13.72
C ASN A 432 -1.08 -13.85 -13.29
N LEU A 433 -0.19 -13.47 -14.22
CA LEU A 433 1.20 -13.21 -13.87
C LEU A 433 1.29 -12.11 -12.82
N ALA A 434 2.10 -12.36 -11.80
CA ALA A 434 2.31 -11.44 -10.70
C ALA A 434 3.78 -11.04 -10.61
N PHE A 435 4.06 -9.75 -10.65
CA PHE A 435 5.40 -9.18 -10.66
C PHE A 435 5.67 -8.41 -9.36
N LEU A 436 6.85 -8.61 -8.80
CA LEU A 436 7.40 -7.79 -7.72
C LEU A 436 8.65 -7.06 -8.23
N VAL A 437 8.73 -5.76 -8.02
CA VAL A 437 9.98 -5.00 -8.15
C VAL A 437 10.42 -4.57 -6.76
N VAL A 438 11.60 -5.05 -6.32
CA VAL A 438 12.08 -4.86 -4.94
C VAL A 438 13.57 -4.52 -4.91
N GLY A 439 13.96 -3.64 -3.98
CA GLY A 439 15.36 -3.36 -3.68
C GLY A 439 15.96 -4.40 -2.72
N ASP A 440 17.29 -4.45 -2.69
CA ASP A 440 18.06 -5.45 -1.95
C ASP A 440 17.81 -5.44 -0.43
N LEU A 441 17.86 -4.28 0.21
CA LEU A 441 17.61 -4.20 1.65
C LEU A 441 16.21 -4.69 2.02
N SER A 442 15.19 -4.35 1.22
CA SER A 442 13.83 -4.82 1.44
C SER A 442 13.70 -6.33 1.20
N PHE A 443 14.34 -6.84 0.13
CA PHE A 443 14.34 -8.27 -0.14
C PHE A 443 15.03 -9.06 0.98
N PHE A 444 16.25 -8.69 1.36
CA PHE A 444 17.00 -9.43 2.39
C PHE A 444 16.36 -9.32 3.78
N TYR A 445 15.61 -8.25 4.04
CA TYR A 445 14.84 -8.12 5.28
C TYR A 445 13.66 -9.12 5.34
N ASP A 446 13.02 -9.40 4.21
CA ASP A 446 11.82 -10.24 4.09
C ASP A 446 12.08 -11.56 3.32
N MET A 447 13.35 -11.95 3.15
CA MET A 447 13.74 -13.06 2.27
C MET A 447 13.15 -14.42 2.66
N ASN A 448 12.77 -14.61 3.92
CA ASN A 448 12.12 -15.84 4.39
C ASN A 448 10.80 -16.10 3.66
N ALA A 449 10.10 -15.05 3.27
CA ALA A 449 8.84 -15.17 2.55
C ALA A 449 8.97 -15.92 1.23
N ALA A 450 10.13 -15.85 0.54
CA ALA A 450 10.36 -16.63 -0.68
C ALA A 450 10.21 -18.15 -0.49
N GLY A 451 10.37 -18.64 0.76
CA GLY A 451 10.21 -20.05 1.13
C GLY A 451 8.76 -20.42 1.53
N ILE A 452 7.78 -19.54 1.41
CA ILE A 452 6.37 -19.84 1.66
C ILE A 452 5.92 -20.93 0.68
N ARG A 453 5.39 -22.05 1.20
CA ARG A 453 5.04 -23.25 0.40
C ARG A 453 3.94 -23.02 -0.65
N HIS A 454 3.28 -21.86 -0.65
CA HIS A 454 2.19 -21.52 -1.55
C HIS A 454 2.62 -20.68 -2.76
N VAL A 455 3.93 -20.52 -2.98
CA VAL A 455 4.45 -19.79 -4.14
C VAL A 455 4.10 -20.52 -5.43
N GLY A 456 3.37 -19.84 -6.32
CA GLY A 456 2.90 -20.35 -7.59
C GLY A 456 3.85 -20.07 -8.76
N LYS A 457 3.63 -20.77 -9.87
CA LYS A 457 4.37 -20.60 -11.13
C LYS A 457 4.15 -19.22 -11.80
N ASN A 458 3.13 -18.49 -11.39
CA ASN A 458 2.83 -17.15 -11.87
C ASN A 458 3.70 -16.04 -11.25
N VAL A 459 4.53 -16.37 -10.26
CA VAL A 459 5.39 -15.42 -9.53
C VAL A 459 6.60 -15.00 -10.36
N ARG A 460 6.84 -13.68 -10.43
CA ARG A 460 7.97 -13.02 -11.09
C ARG A 460 8.57 -11.99 -10.13
N ILE A 461 9.75 -12.25 -9.60
CA ILE A 461 10.45 -11.35 -8.67
C ILE A 461 11.64 -10.71 -9.38
N VAL A 462 11.66 -9.38 -9.44
CA VAL A 462 12.79 -8.59 -9.92
C VAL A 462 13.44 -7.89 -8.74
N LEU A 463 14.59 -8.38 -8.35
CA LEU A 463 15.44 -7.80 -7.32
C LEU A 463 16.44 -6.83 -7.97
N VAL A 464 16.33 -5.54 -7.68
CA VAL A 464 17.35 -4.55 -8.02
C VAL A 464 18.36 -4.52 -6.86
N ASN A 465 19.46 -5.23 -7.05
CA ASN A 465 20.55 -5.34 -6.08
C ASN A 465 21.63 -4.30 -6.43
N ASN A 466 21.55 -3.15 -5.79
CA ASN A 466 22.52 -2.07 -5.95
C ASN A 466 23.47 -1.93 -4.76
N THR A 467 23.54 -2.96 -3.94
CA THR A 467 24.45 -3.13 -2.79
C THR A 467 24.15 -2.25 -1.58
N GLY A 468 22.92 -1.66 -1.48
CA GLY A 468 22.54 -0.88 -0.30
C GLY A 468 21.47 0.17 -0.52
N GLY A 469 21.33 1.09 0.42
CA GLY A 469 20.30 2.12 0.42
C GLY A 469 20.62 3.31 -0.49
N SER A 470 20.48 3.18 -1.81
CA SER A 470 20.75 4.26 -2.78
C SER A 470 19.91 5.52 -2.56
N GLU A 471 18.78 5.39 -1.85
CA GLU A 471 17.93 6.52 -1.42
C GLU A 471 18.72 7.59 -0.66
N PHE A 472 19.63 7.18 0.20
CA PHE A 472 20.43 8.12 0.98
C PHE A 472 21.45 8.88 0.11
N HIS A 473 21.95 8.26 -0.95
CA HIS A 473 22.77 8.95 -1.95
C HIS A 473 21.97 9.97 -2.77
N PHE A 474 20.71 9.67 -3.05
CA PHE A 474 19.82 10.60 -3.73
C PHE A 474 19.64 11.93 -2.94
N PHE A 475 19.53 11.86 -1.62
CA PHE A 475 19.34 13.04 -0.78
C PHE A 475 20.64 13.67 -0.26
N MET A 476 21.63 12.88 0.09
CA MET A 476 22.82 13.31 0.83
C MET A 476 24.11 13.18 0.02
N GLY A 477 24.48 11.95 -0.35
CA GLY A 477 25.73 11.61 -1.04
C GLY A 477 27.00 11.73 -0.19
N LYS A 478 28.10 11.13 -0.67
CA LYS A 478 29.43 11.14 -0.01
C LYS A 478 30.01 12.52 0.21
N ASN A 479 29.66 13.49 -0.63
CA ASN A 479 30.14 14.87 -0.48
C ASN A 479 29.68 15.54 0.82
N LYS A 480 28.56 15.10 1.40
CA LYS A 480 28.03 15.59 2.67
C LYS A 480 28.39 14.68 3.84
N ILE A 481 28.40 13.37 3.62
CA ILE A 481 28.69 12.36 4.63
C ILE A 481 29.68 11.35 4.02
N PRO A 482 30.99 11.46 4.27
CA PRO A 482 32.01 10.59 3.67
C PRO A 482 31.80 9.10 3.98
N THR A 483 31.28 8.76 5.16
CA THR A 483 31.04 7.39 5.64
C THR A 483 29.62 6.89 5.40
N ILE A 484 28.87 7.52 4.47
CA ILE A 484 27.44 7.24 4.26
C ILE A 484 27.17 5.76 3.92
N ASN A 485 28.09 5.09 3.23
CA ASN A 485 27.92 3.72 2.80
C ASN A 485 27.92 2.72 3.97
N GLU A 486 28.71 2.96 5.01
CA GLU A 486 28.95 2.00 6.09
C GLU A 486 27.67 1.67 6.90
N HIS A 487 27.07 2.69 7.51
CA HIS A 487 25.95 2.49 8.43
C HIS A 487 24.62 3.09 7.94
N ILE A 488 24.66 4.12 7.10
CA ILE A 488 23.45 4.79 6.61
C ILE A 488 22.88 4.03 5.42
N CYS A 489 23.71 3.79 4.39
CA CYS A 489 23.30 2.98 3.23
C CYS A 489 23.31 1.49 3.51
N ALA A 490 23.93 1.05 4.62
CA ALA A 490 24.08 -0.36 5.00
C ALA A 490 24.65 -1.21 3.84
N GLU A 491 25.78 -0.73 3.25
CA GLU A 491 26.40 -1.36 2.10
C GLU A 491 26.70 -2.84 2.34
N HIS A 492 26.46 -3.68 1.33
CA HIS A 492 26.66 -5.11 1.41
C HIS A 492 27.07 -5.71 0.06
N HIS A 493 27.55 -6.96 0.09
CA HIS A 493 27.91 -7.74 -1.11
C HIS A 493 27.16 -9.08 -1.18
N LYS A 494 25.93 -9.11 -0.65
CA LYS A 494 25.08 -10.30 -0.62
C LYS A 494 24.41 -10.50 -1.97
N THR A 495 24.14 -11.77 -2.32
CA THR A 495 23.36 -12.17 -3.48
C THR A 495 22.23 -13.11 -3.05
N ALA A 496 21.11 -13.07 -3.77
CA ALA A 496 19.96 -13.92 -3.48
C ALA A 496 20.07 -15.32 -4.10
N GLY A 497 20.94 -15.50 -5.11
CA GLY A 497 20.94 -16.67 -6.01
C GLY A 497 21.05 -18.01 -5.32
N GLY A 498 21.87 -18.13 -4.25
CA GLY A 498 22.02 -19.38 -3.49
C GLY A 498 20.70 -19.80 -2.81
N TRP A 499 20.06 -18.87 -2.11
CA TRP A 499 18.80 -19.09 -1.41
C TRP A 499 17.66 -19.39 -2.39
N ILE A 500 17.49 -18.57 -3.41
CA ILE A 500 16.41 -18.66 -4.38
C ILE A 500 16.46 -19.98 -5.18
N LYS A 501 17.65 -20.39 -5.62
CA LYS A 501 17.84 -21.68 -6.32
C LYS A 501 17.49 -22.87 -5.43
N SER A 502 17.83 -22.82 -4.14
CA SER A 502 17.50 -23.88 -3.18
C SER A 502 15.99 -24.04 -2.94
N LEU A 503 15.20 -23.00 -3.22
CA LEU A 503 13.74 -23.01 -3.15
C LEU A 503 13.05 -23.45 -4.45
N GLY A 504 13.82 -23.75 -5.52
CA GLY A 504 13.30 -24.28 -6.78
C GLY A 504 12.81 -23.22 -7.78
N TYR A 505 13.14 -21.95 -7.59
CA TYR A 505 12.91 -20.91 -8.60
C TYR A 505 13.84 -21.05 -9.80
N ASP A 506 13.39 -20.68 -10.97
CA ASP A 506 14.25 -20.40 -12.11
C ASP A 506 14.92 -19.02 -11.88
N TYR A 507 16.24 -19.05 -11.68
CA TYR A 507 17.03 -17.88 -11.30
C TYR A 507 17.80 -17.34 -12.51
N PHE A 508 17.65 -16.03 -12.74
CA PHE A 508 18.37 -15.23 -13.72
C PHE A 508 19.15 -14.12 -13.02
N SER A 509 20.24 -13.68 -13.65
CA SER A 509 20.98 -12.50 -13.20
C SER A 509 21.38 -11.64 -14.40
N ALA A 510 21.45 -10.33 -14.18
CA ALA A 510 21.85 -9.37 -15.19
C ALA A 510 22.65 -8.21 -14.59
N SER A 511 23.69 -7.76 -15.32
CA SER A 511 24.58 -6.65 -14.97
C SER A 511 24.84 -5.70 -16.16
N SER A 512 24.12 -5.89 -17.27
CA SER A 512 24.20 -5.04 -18.46
C SER A 512 22.84 -4.83 -19.13
N LYS A 513 22.77 -3.88 -20.08
CA LYS A 513 21.58 -3.64 -20.90
C LYS A 513 21.25 -4.85 -21.77
N GLU A 514 22.26 -5.45 -22.38
CA GLU A 514 22.13 -6.58 -23.30
C GLU A 514 21.55 -7.81 -22.58
N GLU A 515 21.99 -8.06 -21.35
CA GLU A 515 21.47 -9.15 -20.53
C GLU A 515 20.00 -8.91 -20.15
N ILE A 516 19.63 -7.69 -19.71
CA ILE A 516 18.25 -7.32 -19.42
C ILE A 516 17.37 -7.46 -20.65
N ASP A 517 17.81 -6.96 -21.81
CA ASP A 517 17.05 -6.99 -23.05
C ASP A 517 16.80 -8.42 -23.55
N SER A 518 17.71 -9.35 -23.24
CA SER A 518 17.53 -10.78 -23.56
C SER A 518 16.64 -11.53 -22.58
N ILE A 519 16.69 -11.19 -21.27
CA ILE A 519 16.00 -11.93 -20.21
C ILE A 519 14.54 -11.49 -20.06
N ILE A 520 14.25 -10.18 -20.01
CA ILE A 520 12.93 -9.68 -19.66
C ILE A 520 11.80 -10.20 -20.57
N PRO A 521 11.96 -10.30 -21.91
CA PRO A 521 10.90 -10.82 -22.76
C PRO A 521 10.49 -12.27 -22.45
N GLU A 522 11.45 -13.11 -22.03
CA GLU A 522 11.17 -14.50 -21.62
C GLU A 522 10.64 -14.56 -20.18
N PHE A 523 11.18 -13.73 -19.30
CA PHE A 523 10.77 -13.61 -17.90
C PHE A 523 9.30 -13.18 -17.75
N ALA A 524 8.77 -12.40 -18.70
CA ALA A 524 7.39 -11.95 -18.74
C ALA A 524 6.40 -12.97 -19.33
N LYS A 525 6.83 -14.17 -19.71
CA LYS A 525 5.96 -15.23 -20.24
C LYS A 525 5.50 -16.19 -19.15
N PRO A 526 4.39 -16.93 -19.36
CA PRO A 526 4.02 -18.06 -18.53
C PRO A 526 5.14 -19.12 -18.45
N SER A 527 5.29 -19.77 -17.30
CA SER A 527 6.31 -20.75 -17.00
C SER A 527 5.75 -21.81 -16.05
N ASP A 528 6.44 -22.96 -15.93
CA ASP A 528 6.06 -24.03 -15.01
C ASP A 528 6.60 -23.84 -13.59
N LYS A 529 7.46 -22.82 -13.39
CA LYS A 529 8.07 -22.49 -12.10
C LYS A 529 8.00 -20.99 -11.82
N PRO A 530 8.07 -20.57 -10.54
CA PRO A 530 8.33 -19.18 -10.22
C PRO A 530 9.70 -18.75 -10.76
N MET A 531 9.80 -17.49 -11.20
CA MET A 531 11.03 -16.94 -11.74
C MET A 531 11.56 -15.79 -10.89
N PHE A 532 12.86 -15.69 -10.80
CA PHE A 532 13.57 -14.65 -10.05
C PHE A 532 14.70 -14.06 -10.90
N LEU A 533 14.67 -12.75 -11.08
CA LEU A 533 15.70 -11.97 -11.78
C LEU A 533 16.42 -11.06 -10.79
N GLU A 534 17.71 -11.28 -10.56
CA GLU A 534 18.57 -10.41 -9.76
C GLU A 534 19.38 -9.50 -10.70
N VAL A 535 19.14 -8.20 -10.62
CA VAL A 535 19.80 -7.18 -11.44
C VAL A 535 20.81 -6.43 -10.60
N PHE A 536 22.08 -6.55 -10.95
CA PHE A 536 23.18 -5.90 -10.23
C PHE A 536 23.45 -4.50 -10.82
N THR A 537 22.95 -3.47 -10.15
CA THR A 537 23.25 -2.07 -10.45
C THR A 537 24.24 -1.50 -9.42
N ASP A 538 24.42 -0.19 -9.37
CA ASP A 538 25.29 0.49 -8.43
C ASP A 538 24.54 1.63 -7.75
N MET A 539 24.56 1.69 -6.39
CA MET A 539 23.74 2.64 -5.62
C MET A 539 24.11 4.11 -5.87
N GLU A 540 25.40 4.41 -6.08
CA GLU A 540 25.85 5.78 -6.34
C GLU A 540 25.48 6.20 -7.78
N LYS A 541 25.67 5.29 -8.73
CA LYS A 541 25.31 5.50 -10.13
C LYS A 541 23.77 5.67 -10.28
N ASP A 542 22.99 4.81 -9.65
CA ASP A 542 21.52 4.90 -9.66
C ASP A 542 21.04 6.25 -9.12
N ALA A 543 21.57 6.68 -7.98
CA ALA A 543 21.25 7.96 -7.38
C ALA A 543 21.70 9.15 -8.25
N LYS A 544 22.89 9.07 -8.86
CA LYS A 544 23.43 10.08 -9.75
C LYS A 544 22.55 10.26 -10.98
N LEU A 545 22.23 9.18 -11.69
CA LEU A 545 21.40 9.22 -12.90
C LEU A 545 19.97 9.71 -12.60
N THR A 546 19.41 9.31 -11.46
CA THR A 546 18.12 9.83 -10.98
C THR A 546 18.18 11.35 -10.77
N ASN A 547 19.22 11.83 -10.08
CA ASN A 547 19.41 13.26 -9.83
C ASN A 547 19.61 14.06 -11.12
N GLU A 548 20.38 13.54 -12.08
CA GLU A 548 20.61 14.15 -13.38
C GLU A 548 19.32 14.25 -14.19
N PHE A 549 18.53 13.17 -14.25
CA PHE A 549 17.22 13.16 -14.93
C PHE A 549 16.28 14.23 -14.34
N PHE A 550 16.17 14.29 -13.00
CA PHE A 550 15.33 15.28 -12.33
C PHE A 550 15.85 16.71 -12.50
N HIS A 551 17.16 16.88 -12.42
CA HIS A 551 17.81 18.18 -12.55
C HIS A 551 17.65 18.78 -13.95
N ASN A 552 17.88 17.99 -15.00
CA ASN A 552 17.77 18.43 -16.38
C ASN A 552 16.34 18.88 -16.71
N ASN A 553 15.34 18.13 -16.32
CA ASN A 553 13.93 18.51 -16.50
C ASN A 553 13.58 19.75 -15.67
N ARG A 554 14.08 19.86 -14.44
CA ARG A 554 13.87 21.05 -13.59
C ARG A 554 14.44 22.32 -14.20
N ILE A 555 15.65 22.26 -14.78
CA ILE A 555 16.25 23.39 -15.49
C ILE A 555 15.42 23.77 -16.71
N LYS A 556 14.96 22.78 -17.47
CA LYS A 556 14.10 23.00 -18.63
C LYS A 556 12.82 23.73 -18.24
N PHE A 557 12.11 23.25 -17.24
CA PHE A 557 10.87 23.85 -16.76
C PHE A 557 11.07 25.22 -16.11
N GLY A 558 12.20 25.46 -15.45
CA GLY A 558 12.53 26.73 -14.80
C GLY A 558 13.00 27.85 -15.73
N GLY A 559 13.18 27.55 -17.03
CA GLY A 559 13.54 28.51 -18.07
C GLY A 559 14.88 29.24 -17.78
N ILE A 560 14.99 30.49 -18.26
CA ILE A 560 16.23 31.31 -18.14
C ILE A 560 16.64 31.50 -16.68
N LYS A 561 15.68 31.72 -15.76
CA LYS A 561 15.96 31.95 -14.34
C LYS A 561 16.61 30.74 -13.67
N ALA A 562 16.14 29.54 -13.95
CA ALA A 562 16.73 28.31 -13.43
C ALA A 562 18.12 28.06 -14.01
N LYS A 563 18.30 28.28 -15.31
CA LYS A 563 19.61 28.18 -15.98
C LYS A 563 20.64 29.14 -15.39
N LEU A 564 20.26 30.38 -15.08
CA LEU A 564 21.13 31.37 -14.45
C LEU A 564 21.51 31.01 -13.02
N ILE A 565 20.55 30.52 -12.23
CA ILE A 565 20.79 30.05 -10.86
C ILE A 565 21.71 28.82 -10.87
N ASP A 566 21.53 27.92 -11.79
CA ASP A 566 22.36 26.73 -11.93
C ASP A 566 23.80 27.07 -12.31
N LYS A 567 23.96 27.95 -13.30
CA LYS A 567 25.27 28.49 -13.70
C LYS A 567 25.95 29.23 -12.56
N ALA A 568 25.21 29.98 -11.76
CA ALA A 568 25.76 30.66 -10.58
C ALA A 568 26.21 29.65 -9.50
N LYS A 569 25.45 28.56 -9.28
CA LYS A 569 25.83 27.50 -8.33
C LYS A 569 27.06 26.71 -8.76
N SER A 570 27.28 26.52 -10.06
CA SER A 570 28.47 25.83 -10.57
C SER A 570 29.76 26.65 -10.43
N VAL A 571 29.66 28.00 -10.30
CA VAL A 571 30.79 28.92 -10.19
C VAL A 571 31.05 29.35 -8.74
N ILE A 572 30.02 29.34 -7.87
CA ILE A 572 30.12 29.82 -6.49
C ILE A 572 30.42 28.66 -5.54
N LYS A 573 31.48 28.74 -4.75
CA LYS A 573 31.80 27.72 -3.74
C LYS A 573 30.65 27.52 -2.74
N PRO A 574 30.36 26.30 -2.28
CA PRO A 574 29.23 25.96 -1.37
C PRO A 574 29.14 26.86 -0.12
N GLU A 575 30.30 27.29 0.42
CA GLU A 575 30.40 28.13 1.62
C GLU A 575 29.80 29.55 1.43
N HIS A 576 29.84 30.09 0.19
CA HIS A 576 29.26 31.38 -0.12
C HIS A 576 27.75 31.30 -0.38
N ILE A 577 27.24 30.16 -0.82
CA ILE A 577 25.81 29.92 -1.00
C ILE A 577 25.08 29.87 0.34
N GLU A 578 25.67 29.23 1.37
CA GLU A 578 25.10 29.22 2.71
C GLU A 578 25.10 30.61 3.39
N LYS A 579 26.14 31.38 3.20
CA LYS A 579 26.18 32.77 3.69
C LYS A 579 25.11 33.65 3.05
N ALA A 580 24.90 33.51 1.74
CA ALA A 580 23.86 34.24 1.02
C ALA A 580 22.46 33.84 1.44
N LYS A 581 22.19 32.53 1.69
CA LYS A 581 20.92 32.03 2.22
C LYS A 581 20.63 32.56 3.63
N LYS A 582 21.63 32.66 4.49
CA LYS A 582 21.49 33.27 5.84
C LYS A 582 21.19 34.77 5.79
N PHE A 583 21.71 35.46 4.78
CA PHE A 583 21.45 36.89 4.62
C PHE A 583 20.07 37.22 4.05
N LEU A 584 19.53 36.34 3.20
CA LEU A 584 18.18 36.47 2.60
C LEU A 584 17.04 35.98 3.51
N LYS A 585 17.36 35.35 4.65
CA LYS A 585 16.38 34.91 5.67
C LYS A 585 16.26 35.89 6.85
N LYS A 586 17.04 36.98 6.89
CA LYS A 586 16.84 38.14 7.74
C LYS A 586 16.08 39.21 6.96
#